data_4058d4158829b0b4278bfcb73aa82a9c
#
_entry.id   4058d4158829b0b4278bfcb73aa82a9c
#
_cell.length_a   1.000
_cell.length_b   1.000
_cell.length_c   1.000
_cell.angle_alpha   90.00
_cell.angle_beta   90.00
_cell.angle_gamma   90.00
#
_symmetry.space_group_name_H-M   'P 1'
#
loop_
_entity.id
_entity.type
_entity.pdbx_description
1 polymer ?
#
loop_
_entity_poly.entity_id
_entity_poly.type
_entity_poly.pdbx_seq_one_letter_code
_entity_poly.pdbx_strand_id
1 'polypeptide(L)'
;LVTATSANAISTDGWWGSETSSGLQQFMNTVMNAGLTVDGVISSQPSSMAPNCPGIVGGWEWVDGAAGSPTIQAMNAWLKHLPYNSPLWRDGSGPRGAILFGTITIPGIKRLQAHYGISQDGRLDAPSQTIMALQNEINQYV
;
A
#
# COMPACT_ATOMS: atom_id res chain seq x y z
N LEU A 1 -12.33 -19.75 21.72
CA LEU A 1 -12.35 -18.30 21.58
C LEU A 1 -12.94 -17.91 20.23
N VAL A 2 -14.01 -17.18 20.26
CA VAL A 2 -14.58 -16.63 19.03
C VAL A 2 -13.99 -15.26 18.81
N THR A 3 -13.26 -15.11 17.72
CA THR A 3 -12.78 -13.80 17.29
C THR A 3 -13.90 -13.15 16.49
N ALA A 4 -14.43 -12.04 16.99
CA ALA A 4 -15.40 -11.30 16.22
C ALA A 4 -14.73 -10.80 14.94
N THR A 5 -15.28 -11.15 13.78
CA THR A 5 -14.82 -10.61 12.53
C THR A 5 -15.32 -9.17 12.43
N SER A 6 -14.41 -8.22 12.24
CA SER A 6 -14.79 -6.83 12.04
C SER A 6 -15.70 -6.71 10.82
N ALA A 7 -16.70 -5.82 10.88
CA ALA A 7 -17.50 -5.48 9.71
C ALA A 7 -16.65 -4.91 8.56
N ASN A 8 -15.45 -4.43 8.87
CA ASN A 8 -14.53 -3.88 7.89
C ASN A 8 -13.46 -4.87 7.44
N ALA A 9 -13.52 -6.13 7.91
CA ALA A 9 -12.56 -7.14 7.51
C ALA A 9 -12.66 -7.39 6.00
N ILE A 10 -11.51 -7.58 5.38
CA ILE A 10 -11.39 -7.78 3.94
C ILE A 10 -11.00 -9.22 3.61
N SER A 11 -11.22 -9.61 2.36
CA SER A 11 -10.81 -10.93 1.87
C SER A 11 -9.30 -11.06 1.90
N THR A 12 -8.80 -12.26 2.19
CA THR A 12 -7.36 -12.56 2.22
C THR A 12 -7.01 -13.51 1.08
N ASP A 13 -7.41 -13.12 -0.13
CA ASP A 13 -7.38 -13.99 -1.30
C ASP A 13 -6.16 -13.76 -2.21
N GLY A 14 -5.31 -12.77 -1.89
CA GLY A 14 -4.14 -12.45 -2.70
C GLY A 14 -4.44 -11.60 -3.92
N TRP A 15 -5.68 -11.10 -4.05
CA TRP A 15 -6.08 -10.20 -5.13
C TRP A 15 -6.41 -8.83 -4.54
N TRP A 16 -5.94 -7.79 -5.19
CA TRP A 16 -6.13 -6.40 -4.73
C TRP A 16 -7.24 -5.75 -5.53
N GLY A 17 -8.34 -5.47 -4.88
CA GLY A 17 -9.44 -4.68 -5.41
C GLY A 17 -9.67 -3.45 -4.53
N SER A 18 -10.80 -2.77 -4.72
CA SER A 18 -11.14 -1.58 -3.94
C SER A 18 -11.27 -1.88 -2.45
N GLU A 19 -11.67 -3.10 -2.10
CA GLU A 19 -11.76 -3.55 -0.70
C GLU A 19 -10.39 -3.51 -0.02
N THR A 20 -9.35 -4.01 -0.68
CA THR A 20 -7.99 -3.98 -0.15
C THR A 20 -7.47 -2.54 -0.05
N SER A 21 -7.76 -1.69 -1.04
CA SER A 21 -7.40 -0.28 -0.99
C SER A 21 -8.04 0.43 0.20
N SER A 22 -9.35 0.22 0.42
CA SER A 22 -10.05 0.78 1.59
C SER A 22 -9.44 0.28 2.90
N GLY A 23 -9.16 -1.01 2.97
CA GLY A 23 -8.54 -1.61 4.16
C GLY A 23 -7.19 -1.02 4.46
N LEU A 24 -6.36 -0.82 3.43
CA LEU A 24 -5.05 -0.19 3.60
C LEU A 24 -5.18 1.26 4.11
N GLN A 25 -6.14 2.01 3.58
CA GLN A 25 -6.38 3.38 4.02
C GLN A 25 -6.77 3.43 5.49
N GLN A 26 -7.66 2.54 5.94
CA GLN A 26 -8.04 2.44 7.35
C GLN A 26 -6.85 2.01 8.21
N PHE A 27 -6.07 1.05 7.75
CA PHE A 27 -4.87 0.57 8.43
C PHE A 27 -3.87 1.71 8.63
N MET A 28 -3.59 2.47 7.58
CA MET A 28 -2.67 3.61 7.68
C MET A 28 -3.20 4.71 8.60
N ASN A 29 -4.50 4.96 8.57
CA ASN A 29 -5.11 5.91 9.51
C ASN A 29 -4.92 5.46 10.96
N THR A 30 -4.99 4.16 11.21
CA THR A 30 -4.85 3.61 12.56
C THR A 30 -3.39 3.65 13.04
N VAL A 31 -2.46 3.18 12.22
CA VAL A 31 -1.07 3.00 12.68
C VAL A 31 -0.19 4.21 12.42
N MET A 32 -0.53 5.04 11.43
CA MET A 32 0.28 6.20 11.04
C MET A 32 -0.42 7.53 11.33
N ASN A 33 -1.65 7.50 11.80
CA ASN A 33 -2.47 8.70 11.98
C ASN A 33 -2.50 9.54 10.70
N ALA A 34 -2.66 8.86 9.56
CA ALA A 34 -2.44 9.48 8.25
C ALA A 34 -3.56 10.41 7.81
N GLY A 35 -4.77 10.28 8.39
CA GLY A 35 -5.91 11.13 8.02
C GLY A 35 -6.37 10.97 6.59
N LEU A 36 -6.24 9.76 6.05
CA LEU A 36 -6.61 9.48 4.65
C LEU A 36 -8.12 9.39 4.49
N THR A 37 -8.61 9.84 3.34
CA THR A 37 -9.97 9.53 2.89
C THR A 37 -10.04 8.06 2.54
N VAL A 38 -10.99 7.33 3.14
CA VAL A 38 -11.17 5.90 2.87
C VAL A 38 -12.14 5.78 1.69
N ASP A 39 -11.61 5.88 0.47
CA ASP A 39 -12.40 5.89 -0.76
C ASP A 39 -12.19 4.64 -1.62
N GLY A 40 -11.29 3.75 -1.22
CA GLY A 40 -11.05 2.51 -1.96
C GLY A 40 -10.23 2.69 -3.24
N VAL A 41 -9.59 3.84 -3.42
CA VAL A 41 -8.78 4.12 -4.61
C VAL A 41 -7.40 4.58 -4.23
N ILE A 42 -6.40 3.87 -4.74
CA ILE A 42 -5.00 4.31 -4.68
C ILE A 42 -4.77 5.15 -5.94
N SER A 43 -4.79 6.47 -5.78
CA SER A 43 -4.78 7.41 -6.90
C SER A 43 -3.39 7.60 -7.51
N SER A 44 -3.37 8.01 -8.77
CA SER A 44 -2.19 8.52 -9.47
C SER A 44 -0.96 7.64 -9.33
N GLN A 45 -1.05 6.41 -9.82
CA GLN A 45 0.05 5.45 -9.79
C GLN A 45 0.58 5.20 -11.20
N PRO A 46 1.91 4.98 -11.35
CA PRO A 46 2.52 4.92 -12.67
C PRO A 46 2.02 3.69 -13.45
N SER A 47 1.46 3.94 -14.62
CA SER A 47 0.94 2.87 -15.47
C SER A 47 2.02 1.87 -15.87
N SER A 48 3.29 2.28 -15.88
CA SER A 48 4.42 1.39 -16.16
C SER A 48 4.58 0.28 -15.13
N MET A 49 4.03 0.46 -13.92
CA MET A 49 4.08 -0.56 -12.87
C MET A 49 2.95 -1.58 -12.96
N ALA A 50 1.89 -1.31 -13.71
CA ALA A 50 0.74 -2.20 -13.79
C ALA A 50 1.12 -3.62 -14.27
N PRO A 51 1.96 -3.82 -15.29
CA PRO A 51 2.37 -5.16 -15.71
C PRO A 51 3.13 -5.93 -14.64
N ASN A 52 3.75 -5.23 -13.69
CA ASN A 52 4.50 -5.84 -12.58
C ASN A 52 3.58 -6.24 -11.42
N CYS A 53 2.32 -5.85 -11.48
CA CYS A 53 1.36 -6.05 -10.41
C CYS A 53 0.06 -6.68 -10.92
N PRO A 54 0.12 -7.86 -11.56
CA PRO A 54 -1.10 -8.48 -12.12
C PRO A 54 -2.10 -8.88 -11.04
N GLY A 55 -1.69 -9.00 -9.78
CA GLY A 55 -2.60 -9.24 -8.66
C GLY A 55 -3.49 -8.06 -8.32
N ILE A 56 -3.17 -6.87 -8.80
CA ILE A 56 -4.01 -5.68 -8.64
C ILE A 56 -5.04 -5.68 -9.76
N VAL A 57 -6.29 -5.92 -9.40
CA VAL A 57 -7.41 -6.02 -10.36
C VAL A 57 -8.38 -4.85 -10.24
N GLY A 58 -8.23 -4.00 -9.22
CA GLY A 58 -9.07 -2.84 -9.00
C GLY A 58 -8.56 -2.01 -7.84
N GLY A 59 -9.24 -0.89 -7.56
CA GLY A 59 -8.88 -0.02 -6.43
C GLY A 59 -7.60 0.79 -6.64
N TRP A 60 -7.13 0.91 -7.86
CA TRP A 60 -5.95 1.69 -8.23
C TRP A 60 -6.24 2.53 -9.47
N GLU A 61 -5.61 3.68 -9.55
CA GLU A 61 -5.64 4.54 -10.74
C GLU A 61 -4.26 4.51 -11.39
N TRP A 62 -4.18 3.90 -12.56
CA TRP A 62 -2.94 3.80 -13.33
C TRP A 62 -2.90 4.94 -14.35
N VAL A 63 -1.88 5.79 -14.26
CA VAL A 63 -1.75 6.95 -15.14
C VAL A 63 -0.29 7.14 -15.56
N ASP A 64 -0.10 7.75 -16.72
CA ASP A 64 1.23 8.20 -17.14
C ASP A 64 1.58 9.48 -16.37
N GLY A 65 2.84 9.64 -16.01
CA GLY A 65 3.29 10.82 -15.27
C GLY A 65 2.64 10.94 -13.90
N ALA A 66 2.46 9.83 -13.20
CA ALA A 66 1.77 9.77 -11.93
C ALA A 66 2.39 10.68 -10.87
N ALA A 67 1.54 11.42 -10.18
CA ALA A 67 1.96 12.29 -9.07
C ALA A 67 2.12 11.56 -7.76
N GLY A 68 1.50 10.36 -7.62
CA GLY A 68 1.49 9.61 -6.38
C GLY A 68 0.23 9.83 -5.55
N SER A 69 0.10 9.06 -4.49
CA SER A 69 -1.07 9.12 -3.59
C SER A 69 -0.64 9.28 -2.14
N PRO A 70 -1.48 9.93 -1.31
CA PRO A 70 -1.23 9.98 0.12
C PRO A 70 -1.22 8.59 0.77
N THR A 71 -2.00 7.64 0.24
CA THR A 71 -2.06 6.28 0.76
C THR A 71 -0.72 5.57 0.61
N ILE A 72 -0.11 5.61 -0.58
CA ILE A 72 1.20 4.99 -0.80
C ILE A 72 2.30 5.73 -0.03
N GLN A 73 2.18 7.07 0.08
CA GLN A 73 3.11 7.84 0.91
C GLN A 73 3.08 7.35 2.36
N ALA A 74 1.88 7.15 2.91
CA ALA A 74 1.73 6.63 4.27
C ALA A 74 2.31 5.22 4.40
N MET A 75 2.03 4.34 3.44
CA MET A 75 2.54 2.97 3.44
C MET A 75 4.08 2.97 3.40
N ASN A 76 4.68 3.78 2.56
CA ASN A 76 6.14 3.86 2.49
C ASN A 76 6.74 4.42 3.78
N ALA A 77 6.11 5.41 4.40
CA ALA A 77 6.54 5.93 5.70
C ALA A 77 6.45 4.84 6.78
N TRP A 78 5.37 4.09 6.78
CA TRP A 78 5.20 2.95 7.70
C TRP A 78 6.31 1.92 7.53
N LEU A 79 6.60 1.53 6.30
CA LEU A 79 7.66 0.55 6.03
C LEU A 79 9.05 1.05 6.43
N LYS A 80 9.27 2.35 6.41
CA LYS A 80 10.52 2.97 6.83
C LYS A 80 10.52 3.41 8.30
N HIS A 81 9.43 3.16 9.01
CA HIS A 81 9.27 3.58 10.42
C HIS A 81 9.43 5.09 10.60
N LEU A 82 8.92 5.86 9.67
CA LEU A 82 8.92 7.32 9.74
C LEU A 82 7.50 7.80 10.05
N PRO A 83 7.37 8.93 10.79
CA PRO A 83 6.05 9.54 10.95
C PRO A 83 5.49 9.94 9.59
N TYR A 84 4.19 9.77 9.41
CA TYR A 84 3.52 10.30 8.23
C TYR A 84 3.73 11.81 8.18
N ASN A 85 3.97 12.34 7.01
CA ASN A 85 4.28 13.76 6.79
C ASN A 85 5.63 14.22 7.36
N SER A 86 6.57 13.29 7.57
CA SER A 86 7.93 13.67 7.92
C SER A 86 8.49 14.67 6.90
N PRO A 87 9.22 15.71 7.33
CA PRO A 87 9.86 16.65 6.41
C PRO A 87 10.74 15.99 5.36
N LEU A 88 11.36 14.85 5.68
CA LEU A 88 12.16 14.08 4.72
C LEU A 88 11.37 13.64 3.49
N TRP A 89 10.04 13.59 3.61
CA TRP A 89 9.16 13.17 2.53
C TRP A 89 8.55 14.34 1.78
N ARG A 90 8.36 15.48 2.46
CA ARG A 90 7.55 16.59 1.94
C ARG A 90 8.36 17.63 1.21
N ASP A 91 9.58 17.88 1.64
CA ASP A 91 10.43 18.93 1.09
C ASP A 91 11.42 18.42 0.04
N GLY A 92 11.36 17.14 -0.28
CA GLY A 92 12.26 16.56 -1.26
C GLY A 92 13.64 16.24 -0.73
N SER A 93 13.88 16.38 0.57
CA SER A 93 15.18 16.08 1.16
C SER A 93 15.44 14.58 1.32
N GLY A 94 14.44 13.76 1.09
CA GLY A 94 14.62 12.31 1.02
C GLY A 94 15.37 11.90 -0.25
N PRO A 95 15.70 10.62 -0.40
CA PRO A 95 16.56 10.15 -1.49
C PRO A 95 16.10 10.52 -2.90
N ARG A 96 14.82 10.73 -3.11
CA ARG A 96 14.26 10.98 -4.44
C ARG A 96 13.18 12.07 -4.43
N GLY A 97 13.00 12.76 -3.33
CA GLY A 97 11.95 13.76 -3.21
C GLY A 97 10.60 13.14 -2.83
N ALA A 98 9.70 13.98 -2.36
CA ALA A 98 8.43 13.55 -1.78
C ALA A 98 7.54 12.80 -2.78
N ILE A 99 7.54 13.22 -4.04
CA ILE A 99 6.67 12.64 -5.07
C ILE A 99 6.93 11.15 -5.28
N LEU A 100 8.19 10.72 -5.16
CA LEU A 100 8.54 9.31 -5.38
C LEU A 100 8.11 8.42 -4.23
N PHE A 101 7.79 9.00 -3.08
CA PHE A 101 7.30 8.24 -1.95
C PHE A 101 5.79 7.97 -2.02
N GLY A 102 5.09 8.66 -2.91
CA GLY A 102 3.66 8.46 -3.14
C GLY A 102 3.35 7.48 -4.26
N THR A 103 4.36 6.95 -4.95
CA THR A 103 4.17 6.00 -6.05
C THR A 103 4.67 4.62 -5.69
N ILE A 104 3.99 3.59 -6.22
CA ILE A 104 4.45 2.22 -6.09
C ILE A 104 5.71 2.03 -6.95
N THR A 105 6.69 1.35 -6.40
CA THR A 105 7.97 1.07 -7.08
C THR A 105 8.42 -0.36 -6.77
N ILE A 106 9.31 -0.88 -7.61
CA ILE A 106 9.89 -2.20 -7.36
C ILE A 106 10.62 -2.24 -6.01
N PRO A 107 11.50 -1.27 -5.67
CA PRO A 107 12.09 -1.26 -4.33
C PRO A 107 11.07 -1.16 -3.20
N GLY A 108 9.97 -0.44 -3.41
CA GLY A 108 8.89 -0.35 -2.41
C GLY A 108 8.21 -1.69 -2.18
N ILE A 109 7.92 -2.42 -3.26
CA ILE A 109 7.35 -3.77 -3.15
C ILE A 109 8.33 -4.70 -2.43
N LYS A 110 9.61 -4.64 -2.78
CA LYS A 110 10.63 -5.46 -2.10
C LYS A 110 10.70 -5.17 -0.62
N ARG A 111 10.56 -3.91 -0.22
CA ARG A 111 10.53 -3.52 1.19
C ARG A 111 9.31 -4.12 1.90
N LEU A 112 8.15 -4.09 1.25
CA LEU A 112 6.95 -4.72 1.79
C LEU A 112 7.16 -6.23 1.94
N GLN A 113 7.75 -6.88 0.97
CA GLN A 113 8.06 -8.30 1.01
C GLN A 113 9.05 -8.63 2.13
N ALA A 114 10.06 -7.80 2.34
CA ALA A 114 11.00 -7.94 3.45
C ALA A 114 10.29 -7.84 4.81
N HIS A 115 9.33 -6.93 4.92
CA HIS A 115 8.52 -6.79 6.13
C HIS A 115 7.80 -8.08 6.48
N TYR A 116 7.33 -8.82 5.47
CA TYR A 116 6.63 -10.09 5.69
C TYR A 116 7.57 -11.31 5.69
N GLY A 117 8.86 -11.12 5.47
CA GLY A 117 9.82 -12.21 5.47
C GLY A 117 9.64 -13.20 4.31
N ILE A 118 9.12 -12.73 3.19
CA ILE A 118 8.90 -13.53 1.99
C ILE A 118 9.87 -13.13 0.87
N SER A 119 9.85 -13.88 -0.24
CA SER A 119 10.72 -13.62 -1.37
C SER A 119 10.58 -12.19 -1.88
N GLN A 120 11.71 -11.51 -2.06
CA GLN A 120 11.76 -10.10 -2.47
C GLN A 120 11.94 -10.00 -3.98
N ASP A 121 10.94 -10.43 -4.74
CA ASP A 121 11.00 -10.39 -6.20
C ASP A 121 10.48 -9.07 -6.79
N GLY A 122 9.93 -8.19 -5.97
CA GLY A 122 9.44 -6.89 -6.43
C GLY A 122 8.18 -6.96 -7.27
N ARG A 123 7.43 -8.06 -7.21
CA ARG A 123 6.22 -8.27 -7.99
C ARG A 123 5.02 -8.51 -7.09
N LEU A 124 3.85 -8.12 -7.57
CA LEU A 124 2.57 -8.49 -6.96
C LEU A 124 1.84 -9.41 -7.95
N ASP A 125 2.08 -10.71 -7.83
CA ASP A 125 1.56 -11.71 -8.76
C ASP A 125 0.05 -11.93 -8.62
N ALA A 126 -0.52 -12.76 -9.47
CA ALA A 126 -1.95 -13.02 -9.54
C ALA A 126 -2.25 -14.51 -9.32
N PRO A 127 -2.69 -14.95 -8.12
CA PRO A 127 -2.75 -14.20 -6.86
C PRO A 127 -1.36 -13.98 -6.26
N SER A 128 -1.29 -13.03 -5.32
CA SER A 128 -0.01 -12.62 -4.75
C SER A 128 0.09 -13.02 -3.29
N GLN A 129 1.18 -13.71 -2.95
CA GLN A 129 1.52 -14.01 -1.55
C GLN A 129 1.74 -12.71 -0.76
N THR A 130 2.34 -11.71 -1.39
CA THR A 130 2.57 -10.40 -0.77
C THR A 130 1.25 -9.71 -0.45
N ILE A 131 0.31 -9.70 -1.40
CA ILE A 131 -1.01 -9.08 -1.18
C ILE A 131 -1.74 -9.83 -0.06
N MET A 132 -1.69 -11.17 -0.06
CA MET A 132 -2.35 -11.96 0.97
C MET A 132 -1.79 -11.63 2.37
N ALA A 133 -0.47 -11.50 2.50
CA ALA A 133 0.16 -11.14 3.77
C ALA A 133 -0.28 -9.75 4.24
N LEU A 134 -0.36 -8.78 3.31
CA LEU A 134 -0.85 -7.44 3.62
C LEU A 134 -2.32 -7.48 4.05
N GLN A 135 -3.15 -8.23 3.35
CA GLN A 135 -4.57 -8.37 3.69
C GLN A 135 -4.75 -8.97 5.10
N ASN A 136 -3.93 -9.96 5.45
CA ASN A 136 -3.96 -10.54 6.80
C ASN A 136 -3.57 -9.49 7.85
N GLU A 137 -2.55 -8.69 7.59
CA GLU A 137 -2.15 -7.63 8.53
C GLU A 137 -3.22 -6.55 8.64
N ILE A 138 -3.78 -6.11 7.52
CA ILE A 138 -4.88 -5.14 7.51
C ILE A 138 -5.98 -5.58 8.46
N ASN A 139 -6.37 -6.85 8.40
CA ASN A 139 -7.48 -7.38 9.19
C ASN A 139 -7.22 -7.38 10.69
N GLN A 140 -6.00 -7.12 11.13
CA GLN A 140 -5.69 -6.95 12.55
C GLN A 140 -6.06 -5.55 13.07
N TYR A 141 -6.34 -4.61 12.17
CA TYR A 141 -6.53 -3.18 12.51
C TYR A 141 -7.85 -2.59 12.00
N VAL A 142 -8.64 -3.35 11.28
CA VAL A 142 -9.90 -2.81 10.71
C VAL A 142 -11.15 -3.53 11.23
#